data_05f32df1e9710e47271333352c4bb932
#
_entry.id   05f32df1e9710e47271333352c4bb932
#
_cell.length_a   1.000
_cell.length_b   1.000
_cell.length_c   1.000
_cell.angle_alpha   90.00
_cell.angle_beta   90.00
_cell.angle_gamma   90.00
#
_symmetry.space_group_name_H-M   'P 1'
#
loop_
_entity.id
_entity.type
_entity.pdbx_description
1 polymer ?
#
loop_
_entity_poly.entity_id
_entity_poly.type
_entity_poly.pdbx_seq_one_letter_code
_entity_poly.pdbx_strand_id
1 'polypeptide(L)'
;MDEKQFEEPIVDNVKQIIENIRTLGFKDKIFEHSALTFEEQNERGKPKKYLEAAIALFSAMSGKTIVEIGCMRQPMNHPVSEMRQCCNDGHSTYFWCMTGAQVFSVDIDFKAVRIARKSVREFKNGKVLWGDGLRFLKKFKNKIDLLFLDAWDVLPGCQYAENHLLAYLAAKDKLSDRNIIVIDDTDIGNGGKGRLLLPVLKAEGYDILVSGRQTIALKSKPS
;
A
#
# COMPACT_ATOMS: atom_id res chain seq x y z
N MET A 1 -39.51 -6.29 -6.02
CA MET A 1 -38.41 -7.10 -5.44
C MET A 1 -37.50 -6.12 -4.74
N ASP A 2 -37.49 -6.18 -3.41
CA ASP A 2 -36.80 -5.20 -2.56
C ASP A 2 -35.29 -5.27 -2.70
N GLU A 3 -34.68 -4.17 -3.14
CA GLU A 3 -33.22 -4.01 -3.25
C GLU A 3 -32.50 -4.09 -1.87
N LYS A 4 -33.23 -4.06 -0.77
CA LYS A 4 -32.68 -4.09 0.60
C LYS A 4 -32.10 -5.43 1.06
N GLN A 5 -32.43 -6.55 0.40
CA GLN A 5 -31.99 -7.89 0.86
C GLN A 5 -30.55 -8.27 0.46
N PHE A 6 -29.89 -7.54 -0.45
CA PHE A 6 -28.54 -7.88 -0.92
C PHE A 6 -27.42 -7.04 -0.30
N GLU A 7 -27.72 -5.97 0.42
CA GLU A 7 -26.71 -5.10 1.04
C GLU A 7 -26.21 -5.59 2.42
N GLU A 8 -27.06 -6.25 3.21
CA GLU A 8 -26.72 -6.67 4.57
C GLU A 8 -25.51 -7.62 4.68
N PRO A 9 -25.40 -8.70 3.90
CA PRO A 9 -24.28 -9.64 4.03
C PRO A 9 -22.93 -9.04 3.63
N ILE A 10 -22.90 -8.09 2.70
CA ILE A 10 -21.66 -7.43 2.25
C ILE A 10 -21.15 -6.45 3.31
N VAL A 11 -22.05 -5.73 3.95
CA VAL A 11 -21.71 -4.75 5.01
C VAL A 11 -21.14 -5.46 6.23
N ASP A 12 -21.70 -6.59 6.62
CA ASP A 12 -21.21 -7.37 7.77
C ASP A 12 -19.87 -8.02 7.49
N ASN A 13 -19.63 -8.47 6.27
CA ASN A 13 -18.32 -8.98 5.86
C ASN A 13 -17.23 -7.89 5.93
N VAL A 14 -17.51 -6.69 5.45
CA VAL A 14 -16.56 -5.55 5.53
C VAL A 14 -16.26 -5.19 6.98
N LYS A 15 -17.26 -5.12 7.86
CA LYS A 15 -17.06 -4.86 9.29
C LYS A 15 -16.16 -5.91 9.94
N GLN A 16 -16.41 -7.18 9.69
CA GLN A 16 -15.59 -8.26 10.24
C GLN A 16 -14.15 -8.18 9.76
N ILE A 17 -13.93 -7.86 8.48
CA ILE A 17 -12.58 -7.67 7.94
C ILE A 17 -11.89 -6.49 8.61
N ILE A 18 -12.58 -5.37 8.81
CA ILE A 18 -12.04 -4.20 9.52
C ILE A 18 -11.61 -4.60 10.94
N GLU A 19 -12.45 -5.31 11.68
CA GLU A 19 -12.09 -5.78 13.04
C GLU A 19 -10.89 -6.72 13.01
N ASN A 20 -10.81 -7.64 12.07
CA ASN A 20 -9.65 -8.50 11.88
C ASN A 20 -8.36 -7.70 11.57
N ILE A 21 -8.46 -6.63 10.76
CA ILE A 21 -7.32 -5.76 10.48
C ILE A 21 -6.88 -5.04 11.77
N ARG A 22 -7.81 -4.55 12.56
CA ARG A 22 -7.52 -3.88 13.84
C ARG A 22 -6.80 -4.79 14.84
N THR A 23 -7.00 -6.11 14.76
CA THR A 23 -6.24 -7.07 15.61
C THR A 23 -4.74 -7.12 15.28
N LEU A 24 -4.31 -6.65 14.11
CA LEU A 24 -2.88 -6.47 13.80
C LEU A 24 -2.23 -5.40 14.68
N GLY A 25 -3.05 -4.51 15.24
CA GLY A 25 -2.69 -3.55 16.26
C GLY A 25 -1.83 -2.39 15.78
N PHE A 26 -1.58 -1.49 16.71
CA PHE A 26 -0.64 -0.40 16.54
C PHE A 26 0.68 -0.82 17.20
N LYS A 27 1.79 -0.72 16.46
CA LYS A 27 3.11 -0.97 17.01
C LYS A 27 3.68 0.32 17.56
N ASP A 28 4.02 0.32 18.83
CA ASP A 28 4.61 1.48 19.52
C ASP A 28 6.11 1.64 19.24
N LYS A 29 6.77 0.54 18.80
CA LYS A 29 8.19 0.59 18.51
C LYS A 29 8.46 1.25 17.18
N ILE A 30 9.16 2.36 17.22
CA ILE A 30 9.68 3.08 16.07
C ILE A 30 11.19 2.80 15.97
N PHE A 31 11.65 2.40 14.79
CA PHE A 31 13.06 2.20 14.50
C PHE A 31 13.68 3.51 14.04
N GLU A 32 14.86 3.85 14.53
CA GLU A 32 15.46 5.17 14.30
C GLU A 32 15.84 5.42 12.85
N HIS A 33 16.21 4.36 12.11
CA HIS A 33 16.67 4.45 10.72
C HIS A 33 16.36 3.19 9.93
N SER A 34 16.50 3.26 8.60
CA SER A 34 16.23 2.14 7.68
C SER A 34 17.34 1.10 7.60
N ALA A 35 18.55 1.40 8.11
CA ALA A 35 19.66 0.45 8.15
C ALA A 35 19.51 -0.50 9.36
N LEU A 36 18.45 -1.30 9.34
CA LEU A 36 18.07 -2.20 10.42
C LEU A 36 18.92 -3.47 10.43
N THR A 37 19.23 -3.96 11.62
CA THR A 37 19.82 -5.29 11.82
C THR A 37 18.84 -6.39 11.40
N PHE A 38 19.31 -7.63 11.32
CA PHE A 38 18.44 -8.77 11.01
C PHE A 38 17.38 -9.00 12.10
N GLU A 39 17.75 -8.82 13.36
CA GLU A 39 16.88 -8.91 14.52
C GLU A 39 15.78 -7.85 14.47
N GLU A 40 16.15 -6.60 14.20
CA GLU A 40 15.19 -5.49 14.05
C GLU A 40 14.24 -5.71 12.88
N GLN A 41 14.72 -6.22 11.75
CA GLN A 41 13.86 -6.56 10.61
C GLN A 41 12.85 -7.66 10.96
N ASN A 42 13.28 -8.68 11.73
CA ASN A 42 12.38 -9.74 12.19
C ASN A 42 11.33 -9.20 13.18
N GLU A 43 11.74 -8.28 14.03
CA GLU A 43 10.85 -7.63 15.00
C GLU A 43 9.79 -6.74 14.31
N ARG A 44 10.16 -6.00 13.28
CA ARG A 44 9.19 -5.29 12.43
C ARG A 44 8.12 -6.22 11.87
N GLY A 45 8.51 -7.45 11.60
CA GLY A 45 7.69 -8.45 10.93
C GLY A 45 7.61 -8.24 9.42
N LYS A 46 6.94 -9.17 8.76
CA LYS A 46 6.84 -9.19 7.30
C LYS A 46 5.73 -8.25 6.79
N PRO A 47 5.94 -7.55 5.66
CA PRO A 47 4.90 -6.70 5.06
C PRO A 47 3.70 -7.51 4.56
N LYS A 48 3.88 -8.78 4.23
CA LYS A 48 2.86 -9.66 3.64
C LYS A 48 1.52 -9.61 4.39
N LYS A 49 1.53 -9.65 5.74
CA LYS A 49 0.30 -9.63 6.53
C LYS A 49 -0.54 -8.37 6.33
N TYR A 50 0.12 -7.22 6.11
CA TYR A 50 -0.57 -5.96 5.83
C TYR A 50 -1.12 -5.93 4.40
N LEU A 51 -0.36 -6.48 3.43
CA LEU A 51 -0.82 -6.61 2.05
C LEU A 51 -2.05 -7.52 1.98
N GLU A 52 -2.03 -8.68 2.64
CA GLU A 52 -3.16 -9.61 2.71
C GLU A 52 -4.39 -8.94 3.35
N ALA A 53 -4.20 -8.17 4.42
CA ALA A 53 -5.25 -7.40 5.06
C ALA A 53 -5.86 -6.32 4.13
N ALA A 54 -5.01 -5.57 3.44
CA ALA A 54 -5.46 -4.57 2.48
C ALA A 54 -6.19 -5.19 1.28
N ILE A 55 -5.74 -6.34 0.78
CA ILE A 55 -6.39 -7.10 -0.30
C ILE A 55 -7.77 -7.61 0.14
N ALA A 56 -7.88 -8.18 1.35
CA ALA A 56 -9.15 -8.63 1.88
C ALA A 56 -10.17 -7.48 1.95
N LEU A 57 -9.75 -6.33 2.48
CA LEU A 57 -10.59 -5.13 2.56
C LEU A 57 -10.96 -4.61 1.17
N PHE A 58 -9.99 -4.48 0.26
CA PHE A 58 -10.20 -4.05 -1.11
C PHE A 58 -11.21 -4.94 -1.86
N SER A 59 -11.07 -6.26 -1.71
CA SER A 59 -11.97 -7.23 -2.34
C SER A 59 -13.38 -7.16 -1.77
N ALA A 60 -13.51 -7.04 -0.45
CA ALA A 60 -14.81 -6.89 0.21
C ALA A 60 -15.53 -5.59 -0.17
N MET A 61 -14.77 -4.54 -0.50
CA MET A 61 -15.30 -3.28 -1.01
C MET A 61 -15.59 -3.30 -2.51
N SER A 62 -15.36 -4.43 -3.20
CA SER A 62 -15.49 -4.57 -4.65
C SER A 62 -14.62 -3.58 -5.44
N GLY A 63 -13.43 -3.29 -4.92
CA GLY A 63 -12.46 -2.39 -5.53
C GLY A 63 -12.03 -2.87 -6.93
N LYS A 64 -11.76 -1.94 -7.82
CA LYS A 64 -11.46 -2.22 -9.24
C LYS A 64 -10.10 -1.73 -9.69
N THR A 65 -9.56 -0.69 -9.06
CA THR A 65 -8.31 -0.05 -9.49
C THR A 65 -7.35 0.11 -8.34
N ILE A 66 -6.15 -0.42 -8.51
CA ILE A 66 -5.02 -0.26 -7.59
C ILE A 66 -3.93 0.56 -8.28
N VAL A 67 -3.43 1.58 -7.60
CA VAL A 67 -2.24 2.32 -8.00
C VAL A 67 -1.16 2.13 -6.96
N GLU A 68 0.02 1.71 -7.39
CA GLU A 68 1.21 1.50 -6.59
C GLU A 68 2.31 2.45 -7.03
N ILE A 69 2.92 3.17 -6.11
CA ILE A 69 4.10 4.00 -6.32
C ILE A 69 5.28 3.38 -5.55
N GLY A 70 6.27 2.91 -6.28
CA GLY A 70 7.31 1.99 -5.82
C GLY A 70 6.90 0.54 -6.09
N CYS A 71 7.55 -0.15 -7.02
CA CYS A 71 7.23 -1.54 -7.35
C CYS A 71 8.15 -2.54 -6.64
N MET A 72 7.75 -3.82 -6.66
CA MET A 72 8.60 -4.90 -6.15
C MET A 72 9.99 -4.90 -6.78
N ARG A 73 11.03 -5.14 -5.96
CA ARG A 73 12.44 -5.08 -6.37
C ARG A 73 13.08 -6.47 -6.51
N GLN A 74 12.45 -7.52 -5.96
CA GLN A 74 12.94 -8.89 -6.00
C GLN A 74 11.98 -9.82 -6.76
N PRO A 75 12.49 -10.77 -7.55
CA PRO A 75 11.64 -11.74 -8.22
C PRO A 75 11.01 -12.73 -7.24
N MET A 76 9.80 -13.21 -7.52
CA MET A 76 9.05 -14.15 -6.66
C MET A 76 9.79 -15.43 -6.34
N ASN A 77 10.63 -15.92 -7.26
CA ASN A 77 11.40 -17.15 -7.11
C ASN A 77 12.85 -16.90 -6.71
N HIS A 78 13.16 -15.73 -6.15
CA HIS A 78 14.52 -15.45 -5.71
C HIS A 78 14.90 -16.38 -4.56
N PRO A 79 16.03 -17.13 -4.62
CA PRO A 79 16.42 -18.09 -3.57
C PRO A 79 16.67 -17.41 -2.21
N VAL A 80 16.81 -16.08 -2.19
CA VAL A 80 16.95 -15.25 -1.01
C VAL A 80 15.58 -14.81 -0.45
N SER A 81 14.45 -15.24 -1.06
CA SER A 81 13.10 -14.95 -0.53
C SER A 81 12.88 -15.48 0.89
N GLU A 82 13.66 -16.47 1.30
CA GLU A 82 13.72 -16.99 2.67
C GLU A 82 14.80 -16.31 3.52
N MET A 83 15.67 -15.51 2.92
CA MET A 83 16.82 -14.87 3.59
C MET A 83 16.64 -13.36 3.78
N ARG A 84 17.57 -12.78 4.56
CA ARG A 84 17.63 -11.43 5.11
C ARG A 84 17.12 -10.29 4.20
N GLN A 85 17.34 -10.33 2.90
CA GLN A 85 17.02 -9.22 1.99
C GLN A 85 15.56 -9.23 1.52
N CYS A 86 14.90 -10.38 1.47
CA CYS A 86 13.51 -10.48 1.05
C CYS A 86 12.51 -10.29 2.17
N CYS A 87 12.96 -10.20 3.41
CA CYS A 87 12.08 -9.76 4.51
C CYS A 87 11.53 -8.35 4.28
N ASN A 88 12.19 -7.56 3.43
CA ASN A 88 11.83 -6.18 3.12
C ASN A 88 11.02 -6.01 1.85
N ASP A 89 11.14 -6.92 0.88
CA ASP A 89 10.30 -6.88 -0.31
C ASP A 89 9.03 -7.69 -0.07
N GLY A 90 7.90 -7.01 0.04
CA GLY A 90 6.58 -7.65 0.21
C GLY A 90 6.04 -8.27 -1.07
N HIS A 91 6.75 -8.16 -2.19
CA HIS A 91 6.29 -8.56 -3.52
C HIS A 91 4.93 -7.94 -3.89
N SER A 92 4.71 -6.71 -3.44
CA SER A 92 3.44 -6.01 -3.48
C SER A 92 2.80 -5.99 -4.87
N THR A 93 3.57 -5.65 -5.92
CA THR A 93 3.08 -5.63 -7.31
C THR A 93 2.46 -6.96 -7.74
N TYR A 94 3.08 -8.09 -7.34
CA TYR A 94 2.57 -9.42 -7.65
C TYR A 94 1.25 -9.69 -6.91
N PHE A 95 1.22 -9.41 -5.61
CA PHE A 95 0.01 -9.61 -4.79
C PHE A 95 -1.15 -8.73 -5.26
N TRP A 96 -0.88 -7.48 -5.68
CA TRP A 96 -1.91 -6.63 -6.27
C TRP A 96 -2.48 -7.23 -7.56
N CYS A 97 -1.64 -7.76 -8.44
CA CYS A 97 -2.10 -8.40 -9.67
C CYS A 97 -2.96 -9.64 -9.43
N MET A 98 -2.72 -10.39 -8.36
CA MET A 98 -3.54 -11.55 -7.98
C MET A 98 -4.99 -11.20 -7.65
N THR A 99 -5.30 -9.94 -7.32
CA THR A 99 -6.68 -9.50 -7.02
C THR A 99 -7.59 -9.52 -8.24
N GLY A 100 -7.04 -9.54 -9.45
CA GLY A 100 -7.80 -9.38 -10.70
C GLY A 100 -8.18 -7.94 -11.03
N ALA A 101 -7.96 -6.99 -10.13
CA ALA A 101 -8.19 -5.56 -10.35
C ALA A 101 -7.22 -4.97 -11.39
N GLN A 102 -7.56 -3.83 -11.96
CA GLN A 102 -6.61 -3.06 -12.79
C GLN A 102 -5.51 -2.50 -11.90
N VAL A 103 -4.27 -2.95 -12.11
CA VAL A 103 -3.10 -2.54 -11.34
C VAL A 103 -2.19 -1.65 -12.19
N PHE A 104 -1.83 -0.50 -11.64
CA PHE A 104 -0.83 0.41 -12.19
C PHE A 104 0.28 0.57 -11.17
N SER A 105 1.43 -0.05 -11.44
CA SER A 105 2.62 0.03 -10.59
C SER A 105 3.65 0.92 -11.29
N VAL A 106 4.18 1.91 -10.58
CA VAL A 106 5.08 2.91 -11.17
C VAL A 106 6.33 3.04 -10.33
N ASP A 107 7.49 2.93 -10.97
CA ASP A 107 8.78 3.11 -10.32
C ASP A 107 9.76 3.87 -11.22
N ILE A 108 10.62 4.67 -10.60
CA ILE A 108 11.69 5.40 -11.30
C ILE A 108 12.91 4.50 -11.54
N ASP A 109 13.07 3.44 -10.75
CA ASP A 109 14.16 2.46 -10.94
C ASP A 109 13.80 1.49 -12.07
N PHE A 110 14.52 1.61 -13.18
CA PHE A 110 14.35 0.73 -14.32
C PHE A 110 14.62 -0.75 -14.03
N LYS A 111 15.53 -1.06 -13.07
CA LYS A 111 15.81 -2.46 -12.67
C LYS A 111 14.61 -3.05 -11.95
N ALA A 112 14.04 -2.32 -11.00
CA ALA A 112 12.82 -2.72 -10.30
C ALA A 112 11.66 -2.94 -11.28
N VAL A 113 11.43 -2.01 -12.21
CA VAL A 113 10.42 -2.14 -13.27
C VAL A 113 10.61 -3.40 -14.11
N ARG A 114 11.85 -3.74 -14.48
CA ARG A 114 12.14 -4.97 -15.24
C ARG A 114 11.80 -6.23 -14.45
N ILE A 115 12.16 -6.25 -13.17
CA ILE A 115 11.86 -7.38 -12.27
C ILE A 115 10.36 -7.52 -12.09
N ALA A 116 9.66 -6.44 -11.77
CA ALA A 116 8.21 -6.44 -11.58
C ALA A 116 7.49 -6.89 -12.86
N ARG A 117 7.83 -6.34 -14.03
CA ARG A 117 7.26 -6.77 -15.32
C ARG A 117 7.42 -8.26 -15.59
N LYS A 118 8.63 -8.80 -15.29
CA LYS A 118 8.89 -10.25 -15.46
C LYS A 118 8.04 -11.07 -14.49
N SER A 119 7.90 -10.61 -13.25
CA SER A 119 7.17 -11.32 -12.20
C SER A 119 5.66 -11.34 -12.45
N VAL A 120 5.12 -10.27 -13.05
CA VAL A 120 3.66 -10.16 -13.28
C VAL A 120 3.24 -10.42 -14.74
N ARG A 121 4.14 -10.94 -15.58
CA ARG A 121 3.89 -11.11 -17.03
C ARG A 121 2.66 -11.96 -17.37
N GLU A 122 2.25 -12.86 -16.47
CA GLU A 122 1.10 -13.74 -16.64
C GLU A 122 -0.24 -13.06 -16.33
N PHE A 123 -0.20 -11.92 -15.64
CA PHE A 123 -1.36 -11.16 -15.26
C PHE A 123 -1.72 -10.12 -16.34
N LYS A 124 -2.88 -10.26 -16.97
CA LYS A 124 -3.35 -9.31 -17.98
C LYS A 124 -3.81 -7.97 -17.42
N ASN A 125 -4.07 -7.91 -16.12
CA ASN A 125 -4.57 -6.74 -15.39
C ASN A 125 -3.45 -5.85 -14.82
N GLY A 126 -2.18 -6.26 -14.86
CA GLY A 126 -1.04 -5.53 -14.32
C GLY A 126 -0.33 -4.68 -15.38
N LYS A 127 -0.14 -3.39 -15.09
CA LYS A 127 0.66 -2.45 -15.90
C LYS A 127 1.78 -1.88 -15.04
N VAL A 128 3.01 -2.33 -15.29
CA VAL A 128 4.21 -1.80 -14.62
C VAL A 128 4.87 -0.77 -15.52
N LEU A 129 5.01 0.45 -15.03
CA LEU A 129 5.44 1.62 -15.78
C LEU A 129 6.75 2.17 -15.22
N TRP A 130 7.68 2.49 -16.10
CA TRP A 130 8.89 3.22 -15.74
C TRP A 130 8.62 4.72 -15.79
N GLY A 131 8.84 5.41 -14.67
CA GLY A 131 8.62 6.84 -14.61
C GLY A 131 8.52 7.40 -13.19
N ASP A 132 8.37 8.70 -13.12
CA ASP A 132 8.16 9.43 -11.88
C ASP A 132 6.73 9.26 -11.38
N GLY A 133 6.57 8.79 -10.13
CA GLY A 133 5.29 8.49 -9.52
C GLY A 133 4.39 9.71 -9.33
N LEU A 134 4.96 10.87 -8.95
CA LEU A 134 4.20 12.12 -8.79
C LEU A 134 3.65 12.60 -10.13
N ARG A 135 4.48 12.54 -11.17
CA ARG A 135 4.07 12.92 -12.53
C ARG A 135 2.99 11.99 -13.06
N PHE A 136 3.12 10.68 -12.78
CA PHE A 136 2.10 9.70 -13.14
C PHE A 136 0.77 10.01 -12.45
N LEU A 137 0.75 10.19 -11.13
CA LEU A 137 -0.45 10.48 -10.36
C LEU A 137 -1.15 11.76 -10.83
N LYS A 138 -0.38 12.83 -11.11
CA LYS A 138 -0.95 14.08 -11.66
C LYS A 138 -1.69 13.87 -12.98
N LYS A 139 -1.23 12.94 -13.82
CA LYS A 139 -1.80 12.66 -15.16
C LYS A 139 -2.81 11.52 -15.18
N PHE A 140 -2.92 10.75 -14.10
CA PHE A 140 -3.84 9.63 -14.01
C PHE A 140 -5.29 10.12 -14.07
N LYS A 141 -6.14 9.42 -14.83
CA LYS A 141 -7.51 9.90 -15.12
C LYS A 141 -8.60 9.01 -14.52
N ASN A 142 -8.27 7.76 -14.17
CA ASN A 142 -9.27 6.84 -13.64
C ASN A 142 -9.45 7.04 -12.13
N LYS A 143 -10.55 6.53 -11.58
CA LYS A 143 -10.72 6.46 -10.12
C LYS A 143 -9.75 5.43 -9.53
N ILE A 144 -9.30 5.67 -8.30
CA ILE A 144 -8.37 4.86 -7.53
C ILE A 144 -9.10 4.36 -6.29
N ASP A 145 -9.24 3.05 -6.14
CA ASP A 145 -9.88 2.44 -4.98
C ASP A 145 -8.87 2.05 -3.91
N LEU A 146 -7.63 1.73 -4.32
CA LEU A 146 -6.51 1.54 -3.41
C LEU A 146 -5.26 2.24 -3.95
N LEU A 147 -4.66 3.09 -3.12
CA LEU A 147 -3.37 3.73 -3.36
C LEU A 147 -2.33 3.15 -2.41
N PHE A 148 -1.32 2.46 -2.95
CA PHE A 148 -0.18 1.96 -2.20
C PHE A 148 1.05 2.85 -2.44
N LEU A 149 1.65 3.33 -1.37
CA LEU A 149 2.79 4.25 -1.38
C LEU A 149 4.01 3.61 -0.72
N ASP A 150 4.98 3.20 -1.54
CA ASP A 150 6.21 2.52 -1.12
C ASP A 150 7.47 3.01 -1.86
N ALA A 151 7.43 4.17 -2.47
CA ALA A 151 8.61 4.81 -3.05
C ALA A 151 9.40 5.64 -2.00
N TRP A 152 10.49 6.26 -2.42
CA TRP A 152 11.30 7.19 -1.64
C TRP A 152 11.74 6.59 -0.29
N ASP A 153 12.84 5.85 -0.31
CA ASP A 153 13.39 5.17 0.85
C ASP A 153 13.66 6.14 2.03
N VAL A 154 13.44 5.65 3.25
CA VAL A 154 13.68 6.41 4.48
C VAL A 154 15.18 6.50 4.75
N LEU A 155 15.84 7.46 4.11
CA LEU A 155 17.26 7.72 4.22
C LEU A 155 17.52 9.14 4.73
N PRO A 156 18.61 9.38 5.47
CA PRO A 156 19.01 10.73 5.87
C PRO A 156 19.13 11.68 4.68
N GLY A 157 18.55 12.86 4.78
CA GLY A 157 18.57 13.87 3.71
C GLY A 157 17.56 13.64 2.57
N CYS A 158 16.83 12.54 2.56
CA CYS A 158 15.77 12.29 1.57
C CYS A 158 14.43 12.87 2.02
N GLN A 159 13.70 13.46 1.08
CA GLN A 159 12.35 14.04 1.30
C GLN A 159 11.26 12.96 1.19
N TYR A 160 11.45 11.81 1.86
CA TYR A 160 10.52 10.69 1.74
C TYR A 160 9.12 11.03 2.25
N ALA A 161 9.00 11.68 3.40
CA ALA A 161 7.70 12.02 3.99
C ALA A 161 6.97 13.10 3.19
N GLU A 162 7.69 14.11 2.72
CA GLU A 162 7.18 15.17 1.85
C GLU A 162 6.66 14.60 0.52
N ASN A 163 7.43 13.69 -0.09
CA ASN A 163 7.04 13.07 -1.35
C ASN A 163 5.82 12.16 -1.22
N HIS A 164 5.65 11.46 -0.08
CA HIS A 164 4.45 10.66 0.18
C HIS A 164 3.21 11.56 0.35
N LEU A 165 3.33 12.69 1.05
CA LEU A 165 2.27 13.68 1.12
C LEU A 165 1.94 14.26 -0.27
N LEU A 166 2.95 14.63 -1.06
CA LEU A 166 2.75 15.12 -2.42
C LEU A 166 2.11 14.07 -3.33
N ALA A 167 2.44 12.79 -3.17
CA ALA A 167 1.83 11.71 -3.92
C ALA A 167 0.33 11.58 -3.60
N TYR A 168 -0.02 11.62 -2.31
CA TYR A 168 -1.41 11.65 -1.89
C TYR A 168 -2.16 12.84 -2.48
N LEU A 169 -1.62 14.06 -2.35
CA LEU A 169 -2.23 15.27 -2.89
C LEU A 169 -2.41 15.21 -4.42
N ALA A 170 -1.46 14.61 -5.14
CA ALA A 170 -1.58 14.41 -6.59
C ALA A 170 -2.65 13.38 -6.97
N ALA A 171 -2.96 12.43 -6.09
CA ALA A 171 -3.97 11.39 -6.29
C ALA A 171 -5.35 11.78 -5.79
N LYS A 172 -5.46 12.72 -4.86
CA LYS A 172 -6.65 13.00 -4.03
C LYS A 172 -7.95 13.11 -4.82
N ASP A 173 -7.97 13.91 -5.89
CA ASP A 173 -9.18 14.12 -6.71
C ASP A 173 -9.59 12.89 -7.54
N LYS A 174 -8.72 11.87 -7.57
CA LYS A 174 -8.93 10.62 -8.31
C LYS A 174 -9.30 9.47 -7.40
N LEU A 175 -9.17 9.64 -6.09
CA LEU A 175 -9.61 8.63 -5.13
C LEU A 175 -11.12 8.44 -5.26
N SER A 176 -11.57 7.20 -5.16
CA SER A 176 -13.00 6.88 -5.07
C SER A 176 -13.56 7.36 -3.73
N ASP A 177 -14.86 7.57 -3.62
CA ASP A 177 -15.52 8.00 -2.39
C ASP A 177 -15.25 7.04 -1.22
N ARG A 178 -15.14 5.76 -1.53
CA ARG A 178 -14.64 4.72 -0.62
C ARG A 178 -13.30 4.25 -1.16
N ASN A 179 -12.24 4.46 -0.39
CA ASN A 179 -10.89 4.12 -0.84
C ASN A 179 -9.98 3.70 0.31
N ILE A 180 -8.89 3.04 -0.04
CA ILE A 180 -7.89 2.55 0.88
C ILE A 180 -6.56 3.22 0.54
N ILE A 181 -5.88 3.76 1.55
CA ILE A 181 -4.50 4.22 1.44
C ILE A 181 -3.62 3.27 2.25
N VAL A 182 -2.61 2.71 1.63
CA VAL A 182 -1.59 1.89 2.31
C VAL A 182 -0.24 2.59 2.17
N ILE A 183 0.46 2.77 3.30
CA ILE A 183 1.76 3.44 3.35
C ILE A 183 2.76 2.47 3.96
N ASP A 184 3.87 2.21 3.27
CA ASP A 184 4.95 1.36 3.79
C ASP A 184 5.88 2.12 4.73
N ASP A 185 6.72 1.40 5.48
CA ASP A 185 7.77 1.94 6.36
C ASP A 185 7.28 3.06 7.31
N THR A 186 6.11 2.89 7.92
CA THR A 186 5.56 3.88 8.87
C THR A 186 6.10 3.73 10.29
N ASP A 187 6.85 2.68 10.57
CA ASP A 187 7.50 2.38 11.85
C ASP A 187 9.00 2.77 11.89
N ILE A 188 9.49 3.52 10.91
CA ILE A 188 10.89 3.97 10.84
C ILE A 188 10.94 5.49 11.00
N GLY A 189 11.98 6.00 11.70
CA GLY A 189 12.32 7.42 11.67
C GLY A 189 11.16 8.36 12.02
N ASN A 190 10.57 8.20 13.19
CA ASN A 190 9.49 9.07 13.69
C ASN A 190 8.25 9.12 12.77
N GLY A 191 7.73 7.94 12.43
CA GLY A 191 6.54 7.80 11.58
C GLY A 191 6.83 7.63 10.09
N GLY A 192 8.10 7.52 9.73
CA GLY A 192 8.58 7.10 8.41
C GLY A 192 7.92 7.84 7.26
N LYS A 193 7.59 7.07 6.24
CA LYS A 193 6.91 7.55 5.03
C LYS A 193 5.55 8.18 5.33
N GLY A 194 4.92 7.79 6.47
CA GLY A 194 3.62 8.32 6.92
C GLY A 194 3.68 9.61 7.73
N ARG A 195 4.86 10.08 8.15
CA ARG A 195 5.01 11.17 9.13
C ARG A 195 4.18 12.42 8.84
N LEU A 196 4.18 12.89 7.61
CA LEU A 196 3.41 14.08 7.20
C LEU A 196 2.02 13.73 6.66
N LEU A 197 1.85 12.54 6.10
CA LEU A 197 0.60 12.14 5.48
C LEU A 197 -0.46 11.68 6.49
N LEU A 198 -0.08 10.93 7.53
CA LEU A 198 -1.05 10.39 8.49
C LEU A 198 -1.87 11.46 9.22
N PRO A 199 -1.31 12.59 9.69
CA PRO A 199 -2.10 13.68 10.26
C PRO A 199 -3.13 14.25 9.27
N VAL A 200 -2.77 14.37 7.99
CA VAL A 200 -3.67 14.84 6.93
C VAL A 200 -4.81 13.86 6.71
N LEU A 201 -4.51 12.56 6.60
CA LEU A 201 -5.54 11.53 6.44
C LEU A 201 -6.54 11.53 7.60
N LYS A 202 -6.05 11.64 8.84
CA LYS A 202 -6.92 11.75 10.03
C LYS A 202 -7.81 12.99 9.96
N ALA A 203 -7.24 14.15 9.63
CA ALA A 203 -7.99 15.40 9.49
C ALA A 203 -9.05 15.34 8.38
N GLU A 204 -8.82 14.54 7.34
CA GLU A 204 -9.74 14.32 6.23
C GLU A 204 -10.73 13.17 6.51
N GLY A 205 -10.77 12.63 7.72
CA GLY A 205 -11.77 11.65 8.15
C GLY A 205 -11.47 10.21 7.70
N TYR A 206 -10.20 9.88 7.43
CA TYR A 206 -9.79 8.48 7.29
C TYR A 206 -9.73 7.79 8.64
N ASP A 207 -10.25 6.58 8.70
CA ASP A 207 -10.05 5.66 9.82
C ASP A 207 -8.71 4.92 9.63
N ILE A 208 -7.78 5.08 10.58
CA ILE A 208 -6.51 4.36 10.58
C ILE A 208 -6.75 3.01 11.23
N LEU A 209 -6.87 1.97 10.43
CA LEU A 209 -7.23 0.63 10.89
C LEU A 209 -6.08 -0.09 11.59
N VAL A 210 -4.86 0.13 11.11
CA VAL A 210 -3.62 -0.44 11.65
C VAL A 210 -2.45 0.48 11.34
N SER A 211 -1.47 0.52 12.23
CA SER A 211 -0.22 1.23 12.02
C SER A 211 0.94 0.42 12.62
N GLY A 212 1.95 0.18 11.83
CA GLY A 212 3.13 -0.59 12.18
C GLY A 212 4.12 -0.47 11.03
N ARG A 213 4.67 -1.60 10.55
CA ARG A 213 5.49 -1.58 9.34
C ARG A 213 4.75 -0.92 8.17
N GLN A 214 3.48 -1.26 7.99
CA GLN A 214 2.61 -0.55 7.07
C GLN A 214 1.42 0.04 7.83
N THR A 215 0.92 1.16 7.35
CA THR A 215 -0.34 1.75 7.80
C THR A 215 -1.42 1.53 6.76
N ILE A 216 -2.60 1.09 7.19
CA ILE A 216 -3.79 0.98 6.36
C ILE A 216 -4.81 2.00 6.84
N ALA A 217 -5.18 2.93 5.98
CA ALA A 217 -6.18 3.96 6.21
C ALA A 217 -7.38 3.76 5.27
N LEU A 218 -8.58 3.83 5.82
CA LEU A 218 -9.84 3.63 5.11
C LEU A 218 -10.68 4.90 5.09
N LYS A 219 -11.13 5.30 3.92
CA LYS A 219 -12.23 6.25 3.73
C LYS A 219 -13.51 5.46 3.45
N SER A 220 -14.43 5.40 4.39
CA SER A 220 -15.67 4.62 4.27
C SER A 220 -16.92 5.46 3.97
N LYS A 221 -16.82 6.78 4.13
CA LYS A 221 -17.92 7.73 3.86
C LYS A 221 -17.46 8.79 2.89
N PRO A 222 -18.32 9.28 1.98
CA PRO A 222 -18.04 10.49 1.25
C PRO A 222 -17.84 11.65 2.22
N SER A 223 -16.87 12.50 1.92
CA SER A 223 -16.58 13.74 2.67
C SER A 223 -17.67 14.77 2.43
#